data_b9ce29734ecc86a288912fb123d734ab
#
_entry.id   b9ce29734ecc86a288912fb123d734ab
#
_cell.length_a   1.000
_cell.length_b   1.000
_cell.length_c   1.000
_cell.angle_alpha   90.00
_cell.angle_beta   90.00
_cell.angle_gamma   90.00
#
_symmetry.space_group_name_H-M   'P 1'
#
loop_
_entity.id
_entity.type
_entity.pdbx_description
1 polymer ?
#
loop_
_entity_poly.entity_id
_entity_poly.type
_entity_poly.pdbx_seq_one_letter_code
_entity_poly.pdbx_strand_id
1 'polypeptide(L)'
;SRGLGDVYKRQVVIHRELSAPMHGLLSLANTESHNFTAEVLMREAADNWDVAEASLANTRWLQAQGIPTQGLRIRDGSGLSRGNRVTSRTLSTLLWRMAQHPYGAHYQASMAIAGRRGTLWRFQRGSALTGQFWGKTGTLRGVSSLSGILKTSHGPRYVSMIANGAYAPRGVMAQVLLAVQRISQCPSWNAAGRRHVGHG
;
A
#
# COMPACT_ATOMS: atom_id res chain seq x y z
N SER A 1 32.46 7.31 -38.49
CA SER A 1 32.14 6.94 -37.10
C SER A 1 30.95 5.98 -37.10
N ARG A 2 31.20 4.71 -36.78
CA ARG A 2 30.13 3.72 -36.60
C ARG A 2 29.41 4.06 -35.28
N GLY A 3 28.16 4.49 -35.38
CA GLY A 3 27.38 4.92 -34.23
C GLY A 3 27.01 3.74 -33.32
N LEU A 4 26.78 4.03 -32.03
CA LEU A 4 26.32 3.05 -31.02
C LEU A 4 25.12 2.19 -31.47
N GLY A 5 24.29 2.68 -32.39
CA GLY A 5 23.18 1.94 -32.97
C GLY A 5 23.57 0.68 -33.77
N ASP A 6 24.79 0.61 -34.34
CA ASP A 6 25.28 -0.57 -35.05
C ASP A 6 25.70 -1.71 -34.10
N VAL A 7 26.08 -1.39 -32.89
CA VAL A 7 26.44 -2.38 -31.85
C VAL A 7 25.20 -3.14 -31.39
N TYR A 8 24.08 -2.46 -31.18
CA TYR A 8 22.83 -3.09 -30.76
C TYR A 8 22.21 -4.01 -31.81
N LYS A 9 22.38 -3.70 -33.11
CA LYS A 9 21.91 -4.55 -34.23
C LYS A 9 22.65 -5.89 -34.35
N ARG A 10 23.81 -6.04 -33.72
CA ARG A 10 24.64 -7.28 -33.76
C ARG A 10 24.51 -8.13 -32.51
N GLN A 11 23.66 -7.75 -31.56
CA GLN A 11 23.46 -8.54 -30.34
C GLN A 11 22.64 -9.79 -30.65
N VAL A 12 23.12 -10.93 -30.19
CA VAL A 12 22.42 -12.21 -30.24
C VAL A 12 21.96 -12.53 -28.82
N VAL A 13 20.67 -12.80 -28.64
CA VAL A 13 20.14 -13.26 -27.37
C VAL A 13 20.67 -14.66 -27.10
N ILE A 14 21.56 -14.80 -26.12
CA ILE A 14 22.17 -16.07 -25.72
C ILE A 14 21.35 -16.79 -24.65
N HIS A 15 20.52 -16.06 -23.92
CA HIS A 15 19.64 -16.62 -22.90
C HIS A 15 18.44 -15.69 -22.69
N ARG A 16 17.28 -16.27 -22.38
CA ARG A 16 16.06 -15.55 -22.00
C ARG A 16 15.44 -16.25 -20.80
N GLU A 17 15.28 -15.53 -19.70
CA GLU A 17 14.58 -16.01 -18.53
C GLU A 17 13.31 -15.19 -18.31
N LEU A 18 12.23 -15.87 -17.94
CA LEU A 18 10.96 -15.21 -17.61
C LEU A 18 10.97 -14.86 -16.13
N SER A 19 10.60 -13.62 -15.81
CA SER A 19 10.38 -13.21 -14.43
C SER A 19 9.16 -13.93 -13.84
N ALA A 20 9.07 -13.96 -12.50
CA ALA A 20 7.83 -14.36 -11.84
C ALA A 20 6.65 -13.52 -12.33
N PRO A 21 5.44 -14.07 -12.36
CA PRO A 21 4.26 -13.29 -12.77
C PRO A 21 4.01 -12.12 -11.80
N MET A 22 3.41 -11.04 -12.29
CA MET A 22 3.22 -9.78 -11.55
C MET A 22 2.58 -9.99 -10.16
N HIS A 23 1.60 -10.88 -10.02
CA HIS A 23 0.98 -11.15 -8.71
C HIS A 23 1.97 -11.77 -7.70
N GLY A 24 2.95 -12.55 -8.17
CA GLY A 24 4.02 -13.09 -7.34
C GLY A 24 4.99 -11.99 -6.88
N LEU A 25 5.38 -11.08 -7.78
CA LEU A 25 6.23 -9.93 -7.47
C LEU A 25 5.53 -8.97 -6.49
N LEU A 26 4.24 -8.69 -6.69
CA LEU A 26 3.44 -7.89 -5.76
C LEU A 26 3.35 -8.56 -4.39
N SER A 27 3.19 -9.89 -4.34
CA SER A 27 3.15 -10.62 -3.07
C SER A 27 4.49 -10.55 -2.35
N LEU A 28 5.61 -10.70 -3.07
CA LEU A 28 6.94 -10.57 -2.50
C LEU A 28 7.18 -9.17 -1.91
N ALA A 29 6.78 -8.11 -2.63
CA ALA A 29 6.90 -6.73 -2.15
C ALA A 29 5.97 -6.43 -0.95
N ASN A 30 4.72 -6.87 -0.99
CA ASN A 30 3.71 -6.48 0.00
C ASN A 30 3.62 -7.44 1.20
N THR A 31 3.62 -8.76 0.97
CA THR A 31 3.52 -9.77 2.03
C THR A 31 4.82 -9.89 2.80
N GLU A 32 5.96 -10.02 2.08
CA GLU A 32 7.28 -10.25 2.67
C GLU A 32 8.07 -8.95 2.89
N SER A 33 7.57 -7.83 2.35
CA SER A 33 8.24 -6.53 2.45
C SER A 33 9.62 -6.51 1.78
N HIS A 34 9.73 -7.15 0.61
CA HIS A 34 10.99 -7.26 -0.12
C HIS A 34 11.35 -5.95 -0.80
N ASN A 35 12.35 -5.26 -0.25
CA ASN A 35 12.72 -3.90 -0.62
C ASN A 35 13.19 -3.77 -2.08
N PHE A 36 14.03 -4.70 -2.54
CA PHE A 36 14.54 -4.69 -3.91
C PHE A 36 13.40 -4.83 -4.93
N THR A 37 12.46 -5.75 -4.71
CA THR A 37 11.31 -5.91 -5.60
C THR A 37 10.44 -4.64 -5.63
N ALA A 38 10.20 -4.01 -4.49
CA ALA A 38 9.44 -2.76 -4.45
C ALA A 38 10.14 -1.61 -5.21
N GLU A 39 11.47 -1.53 -5.12
CA GLU A 39 12.29 -0.57 -5.86
C GLU A 39 12.20 -0.79 -7.37
N VAL A 40 12.36 -2.05 -7.82
CA VAL A 40 12.26 -2.41 -9.23
C VAL A 40 10.86 -2.11 -9.77
N LEU A 41 9.80 -2.54 -9.05
CA LEU A 41 8.41 -2.30 -9.46
C LEU A 41 8.08 -0.81 -9.61
N MET A 42 8.64 0.06 -8.75
CA MET A 42 8.45 1.51 -8.87
C MET A 42 9.04 2.05 -10.18
N ARG A 43 10.24 1.58 -10.56
CA ARG A 43 10.94 2.03 -11.77
C ARG A 43 10.31 1.46 -13.04
N GLU A 44 9.97 0.18 -13.04
CA GLU A 44 9.27 -0.48 -14.13
C GLU A 44 7.90 0.15 -14.40
N ALA A 45 7.14 0.50 -13.35
CA ALA A 45 5.85 1.18 -13.49
C ALA A 45 5.97 2.57 -14.13
N ALA A 46 7.13 3.19 -14.04
CA ALA A 46 7.43 4.49 -14.64
C ALA A 46 8.12 4.38 -16.01
N ASP A 47 8.48 3.16 -16.44
CA ASP A 47 9.33 2.90 -17.60
C ASP A 47 10.62 3.76 -17.56
N ASN A 48 11.18 3.93 -16.36
CA ASN A 48 12.35 4.79 -16.15
C ASN A 48 13.19 4.34 -14.96
N TRP A 49 14.48 4.10 -15.19
CA TRP A 49 15.41 3.65 -14.17
C TRP A 49 16.08 4.78 -13.38
N ASP A 50 15.97 6.03 -13.83
CA ASP A 50 16.30 7.19 -13.00
C ASP A 50 15.27 7.36 -11.90
N VAL A 51 15.72 7.40 -10.64
CA VAL A 51 14.83 7.44 -9.45
C VAL A 51 14.02 8.73 -9.39
N ALA A 52 14.60 9.86 -9.81
CA ALA A 52 13.91 11.16 -9.75
C ALA A 52 12.78 11.19 -10.78
N GLU A 53 13.05 10.74 -12.00
CA GLU A 53 12.06 10.66 -13.07
C GLU A 53 10.97 9.63 -12.75
N ALA A 54 11.34 8.44 -12.25
CA ALA A 54 10.38 7.44 -11.81
C ALA A 54 9.48 7.96 -10.68
N SER A 55 10.05 8.68 -9.71
CA SER A 55 9.28 9.31 -8.61
C SER A 55 8.29 10.34 -9.11
N LEU A 56 8.71 11.14 -10.11
CA LEU A 56 7.85 12.16 -10.73
C LEU A 56 6.71 11.51 -11.51
N ALA A 57 7.00 10.49 -12.33
CA ALA A 57 6.00 9.75 -13.08
C ALA A 57 4.96 9.09 -12.17
N ASN A 58 5.40 8.41 -11.10
CA ASN A 58 4.51 7.81 -10.10
C ASN A 58 3.66 8.87 -9.37
N THR A 59 4.24 10.03 -9.06
CA THR A 59 3.48 11.14 -8.44
C THR A 59 2.40 11.68 -9.38
N ARG A 60 2.70 11.87 -10.66
CA ARG A 60 1.72 12.28 -11.69
C ARG A 60 0.61 11.26 -11.86
N TRP A 61 0.95 9.97 -11.85
CA TRP A 61 -0.05 8.92 -11.91
C TRP A 61 -1.01 8.98 -10.71
N LEU A 62 -0.50 9.13 -9.49
CA LEU A 62 -1.34 9.29 -8.29
C LEU A 62 -2.29 10.49 -8.42
N GLN A 63 -1.80 11.62 -8.92
CA GLN A 63 -2.61 12.83 -9.17
C GLN A 63 -3.72 12.55 -10.19
N ALA A 64 -3.40 11.87 -11.29
CA ALA A 64 -4.37 11.51 -12.33
C ALA A 64 -5.46 10.56 -11.79
N GLN A 65 -5.15 9.74 -10.77
CA GLN A 65 -6.12 8.91 -10.07
C GLN A 65 -6.94 9.67 -9.00
N GLY A 66 -6.75 10.99 -8.85
CA GLY A 66 -7.41 11.80 -7.83
C GLY A 66 -6.95 11.48 -6.40
N ILE A 67 -5.75 10.92 -6.24
CA ILE A 67 -5.16 10.62 -4.93
C ILE A 67 -4.44 11.87 -4.43
N PRO A 68 -4.67 12.32 -3.17
CA PRO A 68 -4.01 13.50 -2.62
C PRO A 68 -2.49 13.31 -2.57
N THR A 69 -1.76 14.23 -3.19
CA THR A 69 -0.28 14.21 -3.22
C THR A 69 0.35 15.37 -2.45
N GLN A 70 -0.44 16.16 -1.73
CA GLN A 70 0.08 17.26 -0.93
C GLN A 70 1.06 16.73 0.13
N GLY A 71 2.29 17.25 0.10
CA GLY A 71 3.36 16.82 0.99
C GLY A 71 3.98 15.46 0.64
N LEU A 72 3.56 14.82 -0.45
CA LEU A 72 4.16 13.58 -0.94
C LEU A 72 5.57 13.86 -1.48
N ARG A 73 6.51 13.01 -1.09
CA ARG A 73 7.86 12.97 -1.65
C ARG A 73 8.30 11.51 -1.74
N ILE A 74 8.55 11.05 -2.94
CA ILE A 74 9.08 9.72 -3.22
C ILE A 74 10.58 9.86 -3.50
N ARG A 75 11.42 9.14 -2.78
CA ARG A 75 12.88 9.10 -2.94
C ARG A 75 13.38 7.72 -3.32
N ASP A 76 12.60 6.70 -3.06
CA ASP A 76 12.81 5.32 -3.46
C ASP A 76 11.49 4.54 -3.44
N GLY A 77 11.48 3.36 -4.07
CA GLY A 77 10.33 2.45 -4.04
C GLY A 77 10.35 1.52 -2.83
N SER A 78 11.50 1.33 -2.20
CA SER A 78 11.69 0.44 -1.06
C SER A 78 11.15 0.99 0.25
N GLY A 79 11.03 2.31 0.38
CA GLY A 79 10.64 2.98 1.61
C GLY A 79 11.76 3.15 2.64
N LEU A 80 13.02 2.83 2.29
CA LEU A 80 14.17 2.94 3.20
C LEU A 80 14.68 4.36 3.34
N SER A 81 14.49 5.20 2.33
CA SER A 81 14.93 6.59 2.37
C SER A 81 14.17 7.39 3.42
N ARG A 82 14.94 8.05 4.32
CA ARG A 82 14.37 9.00 5.28
C ARG A 82 13.85 10.28 4.63
N GLY A 83 14.12 10.48 3.34
CA GLY A 83 13.59 11.58 2.55
C GLY A 83 12.16 11.34 2.05
N ASN A 84 11.64 10.12 2.13
CA ASN A 84 10.25 9.84 1.78
C ASN A 84 9.29 10.60 2.70
N ARG A 85 8.21 11.12 2.12
CA ARG A 85 7.11 11.77 2.84
C ARG A 85 5.80 11.29 2.24
N VAL A 86 4.87 10.90 3.10
CA VAL A 86 3.52 10.50 2.68
C VAL A 86 2.55 10.78 3.83
N THR A 87 1.30 11.08 3.51
CA THR A 87 0.25 11.25 4.51
C THR A 87 -0.59 9.98 4.64
N SER A 88 -1.19 9.76 5.81
CA SER A 88 -2.17 8.69 6.01
C SER A 88 -3.35 8.83 5.04
N ARG A 89 -3.74 10.08 4.71
CA ARG A 89 -4.80 10.35 3.73
C ARG A 89 -4.42 9.87 2.33
N THR A 90 -3.19 10.12 1.87
CA THR A 90 -2.69 9.62 0.58
C THR A 90 -2.81 8.10 0.52
N LEU A 91 -2.33 7.40 1.55
CA LEU A 91 -2.32 5.92 1.57
C LEU A 91 -3.73 5.33 1.70
N SER A 92 -4.60 5.87 2.55
CA SER A 92 -5.98 5.38 2.67
C SER A 92 -6.79 5.61 1.39
N THR A 93 -6.59 6.75 0.71
CA THR A 93 -7.22 7.03 -0.59
C THR A 93 -6.69 6.09 -1.67
N LEU A 94 -5.38 5.81 -1.70
CA LEU A 94 -4.80 4.83 -2.61
C LEU A 94 -5.43 3.43 -2.41
N LEU A 95 -5.53 2.96 -1.17
CA LEU A 95 -6.17 1.69 -0.84
C LEU A 95 -7.62 1.62 -1.33
N TRP A 96 -8.38 2.69 -1.11
CA TRP A 96 -9.77 2.79 -1.57
C TRP A 96 -9.88 2.79 -3.11
N ARG A 97 -9.02 3.52 -3.81
CA ARG A 97 -8.96 3.52 -5.28
C ARG A 97 -8.58 2.14 -5.82
N MET A 98 -7.56 1.52 -5.25
CA MET A 98 -7.13 0.18 -5.66
C MET A 98 -8.21 -0.88 -5.43
N ALA A 99 -9.04 -0.76 -4.41
CA ALA A 99 -10.15 -1.68 -4.19
C ALA A 99 -11.23 -1.62 -5.29
N GLN A 100 -11.31 -0.51 -6.02
CA GLN A 100 -12.23 -0.31 -7.14
C GLN A 100 -11.58 -0.61 -8.50
N HIS A 101 -10.27 -0.86 -8.52
CA HIS A 101 -9.54 -1.15 -9.73
C HIS A 101 -9.82 -2.60 -10.20
N PRO A 102 -9.83 -2.89 -11.51
CA PRO A 102 -10.02 -4.26 -12.02
C PRO A 102 -9.06 -5.29 -11.39
N TYR A 103 -7.84 -4.88 -11.04
CA TYR A 103 -6.86 -5.73 -10.33
C TYR A 103 -6.91 -5.60 -8.80
N GLY A 104 -7.95 -5.00 -8.23
CA GLY A 104 -8.08 -4.74 -6.79
C GLY A 104 -8.01 -6.01 -5.95
N ALA A 105 -8.62 -7.11 -6.41
CA ALA A 105 -8.56 -8.41 -5.74
C ALA A 105 -7.11 -8.95 -5.68
N HIS A 106 -6.35 -8.84 -6.75
CA HIS A 106 -4.93 -9.25 -6.78
C HIS A 106 -4.07 -8.38 -5.88
N TYR A 107 -4.34 -7.06 -5.85
CA TYR A 107 -3.66 -6.14 -4.95
C TYR A 107 -3.93 -6.48 -3.47
N GLN A 108 -5.19 -6.70 -3.09
CA GLN A 108 -5.53 -7.14 -1.74
C GLN A 108 -4.90 -8.49 -1.40
N ALA A 109 -4.94 -9.45 -2.32
CA ALA A 109 -4.36 -10.78 -2.14
C ALA A 109 -2.83 -10.76 -1.94
N SER A 110 -2.14 -9.73 -2.46
CA SER A 110 -0.70 -9.55 -2.27
C SER A 110 -0.30 -9.07 -0.86
N MET A 111 -1.24 -8.61 -0.03
CA MET A 111 -0.94 -8.05 1.29
C MET A 111 -0.71 -9.14 2.35
N ALA A 112 0.02 -8.77 3.41
CA ALA A 112 0.08 -9.55 4.63
C ALA A 112 -1.29 -9.60 5.34
N ILE A 113 -1.55 -10.66 6.12
CA ILE A 113 -2.84 -10.88 6.79
C ILE A 113 -2.62 -11.00 8.30
N ALA A 114 -3.34 -10.20 9.07
CA ALA A 114 -3.27 -10.22 10.53
C ALA A 114 -3.48 -11.62 11.11
N GLY A 115 -2.54 -12.06 11.94
CA GLY A 115 -2.54 -13.36 12.58
C GLY A 115 -2.39 -14.58 11.67
N ARG A 116 -2.11 -14.39 10.35
CA ARG A 116 -2.09 -15.50 9.38
C ARG A 116 -0.88 -15.51 8.44
N ARG A 117 -0.47 -14.37 7.85
CA ARG A 117 0.50 -14.37 6.75
C ARG A 117 1.40 -13.14 6.73
N GLY A 118 2.64 -13.35 6.26
CA GLY A 118 3.63 -12.32 6.00
C GLY A 118 4.02 -11.52 7.25
N THR A 119 4.39 -10.27 7.08
CA THR A 119 4.83 -9.40 8.18
C THR A 119 3.78 -9.17 9.29
N LEU A 120 2.55 -9.58 9.06
CA LEU A 120 1.44 -9.51 10.03
C LEU A 120 1.07 -10.85 10.69
N TRP A 121 1.80 -11.93 10.45
CA TRP A 121 1.41 -13.26 10.93
C TRP A 121 1.31 -13.37 12.46
N ARG A 122 2.12 -12.59 13.21
CA ARG A 122 2.05 -12.47 14.69
C ARG A 122 1.16 -11.34 15.18
N PHE A 123 0.78 -10.42 14.27
CA PHE A 123 0.00 -9.24 14.65
C PHE A 123 -1.42 -9.63 15.02
N GLN A 124 -1.79 -9.42 16.30
CA GLN A 124 -3.13 -9.69 16.83
C GLN A 124 -3.65 -11.12 16.59
N ARG A 125 -2.73 -12.10 16.57
CA ARG A 125 -3.09 -13.51 16.44
C ARG A 125 -3.99 -13.94 17.62
N GLY A 126 -5.10 -14.62 17.31
CA GLY A 126 -6.10 -15.04 18.30
C GLY A 126 -7.09 -13.95 18.72
N SER A 127 -6.99 -12.73 18.16
CA SER A 127 -7.96 -11.65 18.39
C SER A 127 -9.03 -11.57 17.29
N ALA A 128 -10.00 -10.68 17.46
CA ALA A 128 -11.02 -10.37 16.46
C ALA A 128 -10.45 -9.84 15.13
N LEU A 129 -9.19 -9.41 15.10
CA LEU A 129 -8.51 -8.96 13.87
C LEU A 129 -7.91 -10.10 13.07
N THR A 130 -7.80 -11.32 13.61
CA THR A 130 -7.21 -12.47 12.93
C THR A 130 -7.96 -12.77 11.64
N GLY A 131 -7.27 -12.63 10.49
CA GLY A 131 -7.86 -12.83 9.18
C GLY A 131 -8.87 -11.76 8.75
N GLN A 132 -9.00 -10.65 9.49
CA GLN A 132 -9.92 -9.56 9.18
C GLN A 132 -9.21 -8.27 8.74
N PHE A 133 -7.88 -8.24 8.73
CA PHE A 133 -7.10 -7.12 8.28
C PHE A 133 -6.02 -7.57 7.29
N TRP A 134 -6.06 -7.02 6.08
CA TRP A 134 -5.05 -7.15 5.02
C TRP A 134 -4.25 -5.87 4.99
N GLY A 135 -2.93 -5.95 5.11
CA GLY A 135 -2.18 -4.70 5.19
C GLY A 135 -0.68 -4.83 4.95
N LYS A 136 -0.06 -3.67 4.94
CA LYS A 136 1.38 -3.46 4.81
C LYS A 136 1.90 -2.74 6.04
N THR A 137 2.97 -3.27 6.61
CA THR A 137 3.72 -2.63 7.69
C THR A 137 4.87 -1.80 7.13
N GLY A 138 5.22 -0.73 7.82
CA GLY A 138 6.47 -0.01 7.62
C GLY A 138 7.18 0.19 8.96
N THR A 139 8.51 0.02 8.97
CA THR A 139 9.31 0.21 10.17
C THR A 139 10.66 0.79 9.79
N LEU A 140 10.96 1.97 10.31
CA LEU A 140 12.28 2.57 10.34
C LEU A 140 12.57 3.03 11.77
N ARG A 141 13.83 3.33 12.08
CA ARG A 141 14.16 3.90 13.40
C ARG A 141 13.34 5.16 13.65
N GLY A 142 12.48 5.15 14.66
CA GLY A 142 11.61 6.26 15.03
C GLY A 142 10.36 6.42 14.15
N VAL A 143 10.09 5.50 13.21
CA VAL A 143 8.86 5.51 12.40
C VAL A 143 8.24 4.12 12.39
N SER A 144 6.93 4.07 12.60
CA SER A 144 6.14 2.85 12.43
C SER A 144 4.87 3.18 11.67
N SER A 145 4.49 2.32 10.73
CA SER A 145 3.25 2.51 9.98
C SER A 145 2.51 1.20 9.77
N LEU A 146 1.20 1.34 9.61
CA LEU A 146 0.29 0.25 9.29
C LEU A 146 -0.80 0.81 8.39
N SER A 147 -0.92 0.26 7.18
CA SER A 147 -1.94 0.66 6.22
C SER A 147 -2.57 -0.58 5.61
N GLY A 148 -3.89 -0.56 5.40
CA GLY A 148 -4.55 -1.75 4.88
C GLY A 148 -6.06 -1.66 4.85
N ILE A 149 -6.68 -2.82 4.63
CA ILE A 149 -8.12 -3.02 4.47
C ILE A 149 -8.61 -3.82 5.67
N LEU A 150 -9.47 -3.22 6.47
CA LEU A 150 -10.15 -3.86 7.60
C LEU A 150 -11.55 -4.33 7.15
N LYS A 151 -11.82 -5.62 7.25
CA LYS A 151 -13.16 -6.16 7.06
C LYS A 151 -14.03 -5.88 8.28
N THR A 152 -15.20 -5.29 8.04
CA THR A 152 -16.21 -5.04 9.08
C THR A 152 -17.58 -5.56 8.62
N SER A 153 -18.54 -5.64 9.52
CA SER A 153 -19.92 -6.04 9.22
C SER A 153 -20.63 -5.10 8.22
N HIS A 154 -20.17 -3.84 8.14
CA HIS A 154 -20.71 -2.81 7.23
C HIS A 154 -19.80 -2.53 6.04
N GLY A 155 -19.03 -3.54 5.60
CA GLY A 155 -18.11 -3.46 4.47
C GLY A 155 -16.68 -3.07 4.87
N PRO A 156 -15.80 -2.97 3.89
CA PRO A 156 -14.38 -2.71 4.13
C PRO A 156 -14.14 -1.28 4.62
N ARG A 157 -13.11 -1.11 5.46
CA ARG A 157 -12.56 0.19 5.87
C ARG A 157 -11.11 0.27 5.43
N TYR A 158 -10.74 1.38 4.80
CA TYR A 158 -9.39 1.65 4.29
C TYR A 158 -8.65 2.49 5.30
N VAL A 159 -7.68 1.90 5.96
CA VAL A 159 -7.03 2.49 7.14
C VAL A 159 -5.56 2.74 6.84
N SER A 160 -5.06 3.88 7.28
CA SER A 160 -3.63 4.18 7.28
C SER A 160 -3.24 4.94 8.54
N MET A 161 -2.22 4.45 9.21
CA MET A 161 -1.67 5.02 10.43
C MET A 161 -0.16 5.15 10.30
N ILE A 162 0.39 6.31 10.64
CA ILE A 162 1.83 6.60 10.64
C ILE A 162 2.16 7.23 12.00
N ALA A 163 3.11 6.65 12.69
CA ALA A 163 3.61 7.16 13.97
C ALA A 163 5.09 7.51 13.85
N ASN A 164 5.43 8.75 14.19
CA ASN A 164 6.80 9.24 14.25
C ASN A 164 7.19 9.49 15.71
N GLY A 165 8.34 8.98 16.15
CA GLY A 165 8.87 9.19 17.49
C GLY A 165 8.06 8.53 18.63
N ALA A 166 7.04 7.72 18.32
CA ALA A 166 6.19 7.11 19.33
C ALA A 166 6.81 5.83 19.92
N TYR A 167 6.58 5.59 21.22
CA TYR A 167 6.91 4.34 21.90
C TYR A 167 5.80 3.32 21.66
N ALA A 168 6.17 2.07 21.30
CA ALA A 168 5.27 0.93 21.09
C ALA A 168 4.00 1.21 20.23
N PRO A 169 4.08 1.91 19.10
CA PRO A 169 2.92 2.41 18.37
C PRO A 169 2.03 1.29 17.80
N ARG A 170 2.54 0.08 17.62
CA ARG A 170 1.77 -1.06 17.07
C ARG A 170 0.63 -1.50 17.99
N GLY A 171 0.79 -1.39 19.31
CA GLY A 171 -0.27 -1.65 20.27
C GLY A 171 -1.43 -0.67 20.10
N VAL A 172 -1.12 0.62 19.99
CA VAL A 172 -2.12 1.68 19.74
C VAL A 172 -2.83 1.47 18.40
N MET A 173 -2.08 1.16 17.34
CA MET A 173 -2.66 0.88 16.02
C MET A 173 -3.64 -0.31 16.06
N ALA A 174 -3.32 -1.36 16.82
CA ALA A 174 -4.21 -2.49 17.02
C ALA A 174 -5.50 -2.09 17.75
N GLN A 175 -5.40 -1.28 18.81
CA GLN A 175 -6.58 -0.77 19.54
C GLN A 175 -7.47 0.09 18.65
N VAL A 176 -6.89 0.92 17.77
CA VAL A 176 -7.65 1.70 16.80
C VAL A 176 -8.41 0.78 15.83
N LEU A 177 -7.77 -0.26 15.27
CA LEU A 177 -8.45 -1.21 14.39
C LEU A 177 -9.59 -1.94 15.08
N LEU A 178 -9.39 -2.40 16.32
CA LEU A 178 -10.43 -3.03 17.15
C LEU A 178 -11.58 -2.07 17.43
N ALA A 179 -11.28 -0.80 17.72
CA ALA A 179 -12.31 0.22 17.94
C ALA A 179 -13.13 0.47 16.66
N VAL A 180 -12.48 0.64 15.51
CA VAL A 180 -13.16 0.81 14.21
C VAL A 180 -14.04 -0.38 13.89
N GLN A 181 -13.57 -1.61 14.15
CA GLN A 181 -14.34 -2.83 13.93
C GLN A 181 -15.60 -2.87 14.81
N ARG A 182 -15.49 -2.50 16.09
CA ARG A 182 -16.62 -2.43 17.04
C ARG A 182 -17.65 -1.36 16.67
N ILE A 183 -17.19 -0.14 16.36
CA ILE A 183 -18.06 0.97 15.95
C ILE A 183 -18.84 0.61 14.69
N SER A 184 -18.20 -0.08 13.75
CA SER A 184 -18.84 -0.55 12.52
C SER A 184 -19.89 -1.66 12.76
N GLN A 185 -19.97 -2.23 13.95
CA GLN A 185 -21.00 -3.21 14.35
C GLN A 185 -22.20 -2.57 15.02
N CYS A 186 -22.16 -1.27 15.33
CA CYS A 186 -23.24 -0.57 16.03
C CYS A 186 -24.38 -0.16 15.07
N PRO A 187 -25.60 -0.69 15.22
CA PRO A 187 -26.73 -0.40 14.30
C PRO A 187 -27.17 1.07 14.31
N SER A 188 -27.00 1.76 15.44
CA SER A 188 -27.45 3.16 15.64
C SER A 188 -26.69 4.19 14.82
N TRP A 189 -25.48 3.88 14.33
CA TRP A 189 -24.70 4.81 13.50
C TRP A 189 -25.34 5.07 12.13
N ASN A 190 -26.07 4.12 11.56
CA ASN A 190 -26.71 4.25 10.24
C ASN A 190 -28.09 4.94 10.31
N ALA A 191 -28.71 5.03 11.47
CA ALA A 191 -30.03 5.64 11.64
C ALA A 191 -29.99 7.18 11.78
N ALA A 192 -28.87 7.74 12.25
CA ALA A 192 -28.73 9.18 12.48
C ALA A 192 -28.50 10.02 11.20
N GLY A 193 -28.08 9.38 10.10
CA GLY A 193 -27.73 10.05 8.84
C GLY A 193 -28.88 10.27 7.84
N ARG A 194 -30.07 9.77 8.15
CA ARG A 194 -31.27 9.92 7.29
C ARG A 194 -32.45 10.58 8.06
N ARG A 195 -32.26 11.77 8.56
CA ARG A 195 -33.39 12.61 8.87
C ARG A 195 -33.63 13.58 7.71
N HIS A 196 -34.73 13.35 7.05
CA HIS A 196 -35.39 14.16 6.06
C HIS A 196 -35.06 15.65 6.11
N VAL A 197 -34.57 16.16 4.98
CA VAL A 197 -34.93 17.50 4.55
C VAL A 197 -36.32 17.34 3.93
N GLY A 198 -37.36 17.47 4.75
CA GLY A 198 -38.70 17.65 4.29
C GLY A 198 -38.82 19.07 3.76
N HIS A 199 -39.16 19.18 2.50
CA HIS A 199 -39.62 20.43 1.93
C HIS A 199 -40.96 20.79 2.57
N GLY A 200 -40.99 21.96 3.23
CA GLY A 200 -42.13 22.79 3.50
C GLY A 200 -41.91 24.14 2.85
#